data_e293654341e1702fb1ca2db21f328982
#
_entry.id   e293654341e1702fb1ca2db21f328982
#
_cell.length_a   1.000
_cell.length_b   1.000
_cell.length_c   1.000
_cell.angle_alpha   90.00
_cell.angle_beta   90.00
_cell.angle_gamma   90.00
#
_symmetry.space_group_name_H-M   'P 1'
#
loop_
_entity.id
_entity.type
_entity.pdbx_description
1 polymer ?
#
loop_
_entity_poly.entity_id
_entity_poly.type
_entity_poly.pdbx_seq_one_letter_code
_entity_poly.pdbx_strand_id
1 'polypeptide(L)'
;MKDNNIENIVTLELVKEDELYKFKKDLQESFSVAVIEEFGSVDAGPIPSDEEIEKSFNAPGAVIYHILSNGIKVGGVVVSINEETQHNSLDFLFIAKGKGGKGIGYKTWKAIEEKYPETKVWETHTPFFEKRNIHFYVNKCGFKIVEYLSEKYNNPDEEGLPGG
;
A
#
# COMPACT_ATOMS: atom_id res chain seq x y z
N MET A 1 9.52 25.63 -21.58
CA MET A 1 9.30 25.24 -21.42
C MET A 1 9.00 24.49 -21.01
N LYS A 2 8.93 24.32 -20.92
CA LYS A 2 8.64 23.77 -20.53
C LYS A 2 8.56 22.83 -19.82
N ASP A 3 9.10 22.30 -20.04
CA ASP A 3 9.51 21.48 -18.95
C ASP A 3 8.46 21.29 -17.94
N ASN A 4 7.78 22.29 -17.64
CA ASN A 4 6.70 22.19 -16.69
C ASN A 4 5.68 21.22 -17.11
N ASN A 5 5.69 20.89 -18.35
CA ASN A 5 4.67 20.00 -18.87
C ASN A 5 5.12 18.57 -18.93
N ILE A 6 6.32 18.29 -18.44
CA ILE A 6 6.78 16.92 -18.41
C ILE A 6 6.03 16.18 -17.35
N GLU A 7 5.29 15.19 -17.75
CA GLU A 7 4.54 14.37 -16.82
C GLU A 7 5.43 13.31 -16.23
N ASN A 8 5.11 12.95 -14.99
CA ASN A 8 5.75 11.80 -14.39
C ASN A 8 5.09 10.56 -14.97
N ILE A 9 5.86 9.78 -15.67
CA ILE A 9 5.39 8.54 -16.23
C ILE A 9 5.64 7.46 -15.21
N VAL A 10 4.55 6.91 -14.67
CA VAL A 10 4.65 5.89 -13.63
C VAL A 10 4.55 4.51 -14.26
N THR A 11 5.52 3.67 -13.94
CA THR A 11 5.53 2.29 -14.40
C THR A 11 5.77 1.37 -13.21
N LEU A 12 5.50 0.10 -13.42
CA LEU A 12 5.66 -0.92 -12.39
C LEU A 12 6.68 -1.93 -12.86
N GLU A 13 7.58 -2.31 -11.95
CA GLU A 13 8.62 -3.29 -12.28
C GLU A 13 8.64 -4.35 -11.19
N LEU A 14 8.63 -5.61 -11.59
CA LEU A 14 8.63 -6.70 -10.61
C LEU A 14 9.86 -6.62 -9.73
N VAL A 15 9.65 -6.80 -8.44
CA VAL A 15 10.74 -6.81 -7.46
C VAL A 15 11.40 -8.18 -7.52
N LYS A 16 12.73 -8.18 -7.58
CA LYS A 16 13.49 -9.41 -7.59
C LYS A 16 13.65 -9.94 -6.18
N GLU A 17 13.90 -11.24 -6.09
CA GLU A 17 13.97 -11.87 -4.80
C GLU A 17 15.05 -11.25 -3.91
N ASP A 18 16.20 -10.91 -4.50
CA ASP A 18 17.27 -10.32 -3.72
C ASP A 18 17.03 -8.86 -3.37
N GLU A 19 15.94 -8.28 -3.83
CA GLU A 19 15.55 -6.92 -3.49
C GLU A 19 14.48 -6.85 -2.42
N LEU A 20 13.93 -8.00 -2.01
CA LEU A 20 12.79 -8.00 -1.09
C LEU A 20 13.11 -7.45 0.28
N TYR A 21 14.32 -7.69 0.77
CA TYR A 21 14.68 -7.19 2.10
C TYR A 21 14.68 -5.67 2.12
N LYS A 22 15.30 -5.06 1.12
CA LYS A 22 15.31 -3.60 1.06
C LYS A 22 13.93 -3.03 0.83
N PHE A 23 13.16 -3.71 0.00
CA PHE A 23 11.78 -3.29 -0.25
C PHE A 23 11.01 -3.25 1.06
N LYS A 24 11.16 -4.29 1.87
CA LYS A 24 10.46 -4.34 3.16
C LYS A 24 10.90 -3.20 4.06
N LYS A 25 12.20 -2.92 4.11
CA LYS A 25 12.69 -1.83 4.95
C LYS A 25 12.19 -0.48 4.47
N ASP A 26 12.17 -0.26 3.17
CA ASP A 26 11.67 0.99 2.62
C ASP A 26 10.19 1.17 2.93
N LEU A 27 9.43 0.09 2.86
CA LEU A 27 8.01 0.12 3.19
C LEU A 27 7.81 0.50 4.64
N GLN A 28 8.58 -0.13 5.54
CA GLN A 28 8.46 0.16 6.96
C GLN A 28 8.85 1.59 7.28
N GLU A 29 9.89 2.08 6.65
CA GLU A 29 10.33 3.45 6.87
C GLU A 29 9.25 4.43 6.44
N SER A 30 8.64 4.16 5.31
CA SER A 30 7.63 5.03 4.78
C SER A 30 6.41 5.11 5.71
N PHE A 31 6.03 3.97 6.27
CA PHE A 31 4.87 3.93 7.16
C PHE A 31 5.19 4.47 8.54
N SER A 32 6.44 4.39 8.97
CA SER A 32 6.80 4.86 10.30
C SER A 32 6.61 6.37 10.43
N VAL A 33 6.67 7.09 9.32
CA VAL A 33 6.44 8.53 9.37
C VAL A 33 5.04 8.81 9.91
N ALA A 34 4.05 8.09 9.42
CA ALA A 34 2.68 8.30 9.88
C ALA A 34 2.52 7.89 11.34
N VAL A 35 3.17 6.81 11.75
CA VAL A 35 3.09 6.38 13.13
C VAL A 35 3.68 7.42 14.07
N ILE A 36 4.83 7.97 13.69
CA ILE A 36 5.47 8.99 14.52
C ILE A 36 4.61 10.24 14.58
N GLU A 37 4.02 10.62 13.46
CA GLU A 37 3.17 11.81 13.43
C GLU A 37 1.95 11.64 14.34
N GLU A 38 1.42 10.43 14.43
CA GLU A 38 0.22 10.20 15.20
C GLU A 38 0.52 9.94 16.68
N PHE A 39 1.56 9.18 16.97
CA PHE A 39 1.83 8.70 18.32
C PHE A 39 3.12 9.23 18.91
N GLY A 40 3.91 9.94 18.17
CA GLY A 40 5.14 10.53 18.66
C GLY A 40 6.35 9.60 18.67
N SER A 41 6.13 8.32 18.53
CA SER A 41 7.24 7.38 18.53
C SER A 41 6.79 6.03 17.99
N VAL A 42 7.77 5.16 17.73
CA VAL A 42 7.49 3.79 17.30
C VAL A 42 8.04 2.86 18.35
N ASP A 43 7.33 2.78 19.47
CA ASP A 43 7.84 2.02 20.61
C ASP A 43 7.71 0.52 20.42
N ALA A 44 6.69 0.08 19.73
CA ALA A 44 6.42 -1.34 19.60
C ALA A 44 7.16 -1.98 18.43
N GLY A 45 8.10 -1.26 17.83
CA GLY A 45 8.82 -1.76 16.67
C GLY A 45 8.20 -1.27 15.39
N PRO A 46 8.70 -1.77 14.26
CA PRO A 46 8.22 -1.29 12.96
C PRO A 46 6.75 -1.65 12.73
N ILE A 47 6.06 -0.77 12.05
CA ILE A 47 4.69 -0.99 11.63
C ILE A 47 4.62 -0.64 10.16
N PRO A 48 4.22 -1.57 9.29
CA PRO A 48 3.84 -2.95 9.62
C PRO A 48 5.05 -3.76 10.05
N SER A 49 4.80 -4.84 10.79
CA SER A 49 5.87 -5.67 11.29
C SER A 49 6.47 -6.52 10.16
N ASP A 50 7.66 -7.05 10.44
CA ASP A 50 8.29 -7.96 9.49
C ASP A 50 7.37 -9.12 9.14
N GLU A 51 6.69 -9.66 10.15
CA GLU A 51 5.82 -10.80 9.92
C GLU A 51 4.63 -10.47 9.04
N GLU A 52 4.05 -9.29 9.25
CA GLU A 52 2.92 -8.87 8.45
C GLU A 52 3.30 -8.71 6.98
N ILE A 53 4.46 -8.12 6.74
CA ILE A 53 4.90 -7.90 5.38
C ILE A 53 5.25 -9.23 4.72
N GLU A 54 5.94 -10.09 5.43
CA GLU A 54 6.33 -11.37 4.85
C GLU A 54 5.11 -12.24 4.58
N LYS A 55 4.10 -12.15 5.42
CA LYS A 55 2.87 -12.86 5.18
C LYS A 55 2.23 -12.39 3.88
N SER A 56 2.26 -11.09 3.64
CA SER A 56 1.72 -10.55 2.40
C SER A 56 2.55 -10.98 1.20
N PHE A 57 3.89 -10.98 1.34
CA PHE A 57 4.75 -11.39 0.24
C PHE A 57 4.50 -12.85 -0.16
N ASN A 58 4.14 -13.68 0.81
CA ASN A 58 3.98 -15.10 0.57
C ASN A 58 2.53 -15.53 0.38
N ALA A 59 1.61 -14.58 0.36
CA ALA A 59 0.21 -14.90 0.17
C ALA A 59 -0.04 -15.42 -1.24
N PRO A 60 -1.05 -16.29 -1.41
CA PRO A 60 -1.35 -16.76 -2.76
C PRO A 60 -1.67 -15.59 -3.69
N GLY A 61 -1.06 -15.61 -4.86
CA GLY A 61 -1.29 -14.57 -5.84
C GLY A 61 -0.59 -13.27 -5.58
N ALA A 62 0.32 -13.21 -4.60
CA ALA A 62 1.02 -11.97 -4.29
C ALA A 62 1.94 -11.57 -5.44
N VAL A 63 1.90 -10.29 -5.78
CA VAL A 63 2.78 -9.72 -6.78
C VAL A 63 3.33 -8.43 -6.22
N ILE A 64 4.64 -8.29 -6.30
CA ILE A 64 5.34 -7.18 -5.66
C ILE A 64 6.03 -6.36 -6.72
N TYR A 65 5.73 -5.06 -6.75
CA TYR A 65 6.28 -4.16 -7.77
C TYR A 65 7.01 -2.99 -7.15
N HIS A 66 8.12 -2.60 -7.79
CA HIS A 66 8.66 -1.27 -7.60
C HIS A 66 7.80 -0.29 -8.37
N ILE A 67 7.61 0.90 -7.81
CA ILE A 67 6.98 2.00 -8.51
C ILE A 67 8.09 2.87 -9.07
N LEU A 68 8.07 3.09 -10.37
CA LEU A 68 9.06 3.94 -11.00
C LEU A 68 8.39 5.19 -11.55
N SER A 69 9.03 6.33 -11.34
CA SER A 69 8.59 7.58 -11.91
C SER A 69 9.70 8.02 -12.85
N ASN A 70 9.40 8.05 -14.13
CA ASN A 70 10.38 8.38 -15.16
C ASN A 70 11.62 7.49 -15.05
N GLY A 71 11.39 6.20 -14.75
CA GLY A 71 12.48 5.23 -14.67
C GLY A 71 13.22 5.19 -13.34
N ILE A 72 12.83 6.01 -12.38
CA ILE A 72 13.50 6.08 -11.09
C ILE A 72 12.59 5.46 -10.03
N LYS A 73 13.14 4.58 -9.20
CA LYS A 73 12.36 3.93 -8.16
C LYS A 73 11.93 4.96 -7.13
N VAL A 74 10.63 5.05 -6.88
CA VAL A 74 10.10 6.02 -5.93
C VAL A 74 9.20 5.37 -4.88
N GLY A 75 8.95 4.07 -4.97
CA GLY A 75 8.11 3.42 -3.98
C GLY A 75 7.85 1.98 -4.35
N GLY A 76 6.81 1.43 -3.77
CA GLY A 76 6.46 0.04 -4.02
C GLY A 76 5.00 -0.23 -3.78
N VAL A 77 4.55 -1.35 -4.34
CA VAL A 77 3.17 -1.78 -4.20
C VAL A 77 3.11 -3.29 -4.16
N VAL A 78 2.25 -3.82 -3.31
CA VAL A 78 2.02 -5.25 -3.20
C VAL A 78 0.53 -5.49 -3.42
N VAL A 79 0.23 -6.37 -4.35
CA VAL A 79 -1.16 -6.75 -4.62
C VAL A 79 -1.28 -8.25 -4.52
N SER A 80 -2.49 -8.73 -4.27
CA SER A 80 -2.78 -10.16 -4.31
C SER A 80 -3.87 -10.36 -5.34
N ILE A 81 -3.59 -11.20 -6.32
CA ILE A 81 -4.46 -11.37 -7.47
C ILE A 81 -5.04 -12.77 -7.45
N ASN A 82 -6.35 -12.86 -7.50
CA ASN A 82 -7.06 -14.12 -7.58
C ASN A 82 -7.70 -14.20 -8.96
N GLU A 83 -7.09 -14.98 -9.83
CA GLU A 83 -7.55 -15.01 -11.21
C GLU A 83 -8.88 -15.73 -11.39
N GLU A 84 -9.25 -16.56 -10.42
CA GLU A 84 -10.50 -17.29 -10.53
C GLU A 84 -11.70 -16.42 -10.17
N THR A 85 -11.58 -15.67 -9.10
CA THR A 85 -12.70 -14.84 -8.65
C THR A 85 -12.63 -13.42 -9.12
N GLN A 86 -11.44 -12.96 -9.47
CA GLN A 86 -11.15 -11.58 -9.82
C GLN A 86 -11.48 -10.64 -8.65
N HIS A 87 -11.42 -11.18 -7.42
CA HIS A 87 -11.48 -10.38 -6.21
C HIS A 87 -10.04 -10.22 -5.74
N ASN A 88 -9.51 -9.05 -5.92
CA ASN A 88 -8.09 -8.79 -5.69
C ASN A 88 -7.92 -7.80 -4.57
N SER A 89 -6.72 -7.74 -4.01
CA SER A 89 -6.47 -6.80 -2.90
C SER A 89 -5.22 -6.01 -3.17
N LEU A 90 -5.26 -4.77 -2.70
CA LEU A 90 -4.10 -3.90 -2.64
C LEU A 90 -3.59 -3.99 -1.22
N ASP A 91 -2.49 -4.69 -1.03
CA ASP A 91 -2.01 -4.99 0.32
C ASP A 91 -1.16 -3.87 0.88
N PHE A 92 -0.26 -3.32 0.08
CA PHE A 92 0.58 -2.20 0.49
C PHE A 92 0.85 -1.31 -0.70
N LEU A 93 0.88 -0.01 -0.45
CA LEU A 93 1.31 0.96 -1.44
C LEU A 93 2.05 2.05 -0.68
N PHE A 94 3.29 2.30 -1.06
CA PHE A 94 4.04 3.35 -0.39
C PHE A 94 4.87 4.13 -1.40
N ILE A 95 5.07 5.40 -1.08
CA ILE A 95 5.98 6.27 -1.83
C ILE A 95 7.08 6.64 -0.86
N ALA A 96 8.32 6.47 -1.28
CA ALA A 96 9.45 6.72 -0.41
C ALA A 96 9.48 8.18 0.01
N LYS A 97 10.05 8.40 1.19
CA LYS A 97 10.13 9.73 1.76
C LYS A 97 10.83 10.67 0.80
N GLY A 98 10.21 11.82 0.57
CA GLY A 98 10.79 12.82 -0.31
C GLY A 98 10.58 12.57 -1.78
N LYS A 99 9.93 11.46 -2.14
CA LYS A 99 9.71 11.12 -3.53
C LYS A 99 8.26 11.29 -3.95
N GLY A 100 7.40 11.73 -3.03
CA GLY A 100 5.99 11.84 -3.33
C GLY A 100 5.67 13.12 -4.09
N GLY A 101 4.37 13.34 -4.25
CA GLY A 101 3.88 14.51 -4.94
C GLY A 101 3.60 14.23 -6.39
N LYS A 102 3.03 15.23 -7.07
CA LYS A 102 2.72 15.17 -8.50
C LYS A 102 1.79 14.02 -8.86
N GLY A 103 1.00 13.57 -7.90
CA GLY A 103 0.00 12.55 -8.19
C GLY A 103 0.56 11.17 -8.44
N ILE A 104 1.76 10.88 -7.94
CA ILE A 104 2.38 9.57 -8.20
C ILE A 104 1.53 8.44 -7.65
N GLY A 105 0.96 8.61 -6.45
CA GLY A 105 0.12 7.56 -5.89
C GLY A 105 -1.08 7.25 -6.77
N TYR A 106 -1.74 8.29 -7.24
CA TYR A 106 -2.91 8.09 -8.11
C TYR A 106 -2.51 7.45 -9.43
N LYS A 107 -1.41 7.89 -10.01
CA LYS A 107 -0.94 7.31 -11.26
C LYS A 107 -0.54 5.86 -11.08
N THR A 108 0.02 5.53 -9.91
CA THR A 108 0.32 4.14 -9.59
C THR A 108 -0.95 3.32 -9.56
N TRP A 109 -1.98 3.83 -8.89
CA TRP A 109 -3.24 3.10 -8.82
C TRP A 109 -3.84 2.90 -10.19
N LYS A 110 -3.78 3.92 -11.04
CA LYS A 110 -4.28 3.77 -12.40
C LYS A 110 -3.48 2.72 -13.17
N ALA A 111 -2.18 2.68 -12.96
CA ALA A 111 -1.35 1.67 -13.62
C ALA A 111 -1.74 0.27 -13.18
N ILE A 112 -2.08 0.12 -11.89
CA ILE A 112 -2.52 -1.18 -11.39
C ILE A 112 -3.85 -1.57 -12.01
N GLU A 113 -4.77 -0.63 -12.09
CA GLU A 113 -6.06 -0.91 -12.69
C GLU A 113 -5.92 -1.32 -14.15
N GLU A 114 -5.02 -0.68 -14.86
CA GLU A 114 -4.79 -1.01 -16.25
C GLU A 114 -4.13 -2.36 -16.42
N LYS A 115 -3.31 -2.74 -15.45
CA LYS A 115 -2.63 -4.02 -15.52
C LYS A 115 -3.56 -5.18 -15.22
N TYR A 116 -4.58 -4.95 -14.43
CA TYR A 116 -5.53 -5.99 -14.04
C TYR A 116 -6.96 -5.55 -14.37
N PRO A 117 -7.26 -5.37 -15.65
CA PRO A 117 -8.55 -4.78 -16.05
C PRO A 117 -9.74 -5.69 -15.80
N GLU A 118 -9.52 -6.98 -15.56
CA GLU A 118 -10.61 -7.90 -15.34
C GLU A 118 -11.03 -7.99 -13.88
N THR A 119 -10.39 -7.23 -13.03
CA THR A 119 -10.70 -7.25 -11.59
C THR A 119 -12.14 -6.81 -11.36
N LYS A 120 -12.86 -7.61 -10.60
CA LYS A 120 -14.23 -7.30 -10.24
C LYS A 120 -14.31 -6.52 -8.95
N VAL A 121 -13.45 -6.84 -8.00
CA VAL A 121 -13.45 -6.18 -6.69
C VAL A 121 -12.02 -5.95 -6.27
N TRP A 122 -11.72 -4.73 -5.84
CA TRP A 122 -10.47 -4.41 -5.20
C TRP A 122 -10.73 -4.10 -3.74
N GLU A 123 -9.95 -4.71 -2.85
CA GLU A 123 -10.01 -4.42 -1.43
C GLU A 123 -8.68 -3.84 -0.98
N THR A 124 -8.73 -3.01 0.04
CA THR A 124 -7.52 -2.54 0.68
C THR A 124 -7.81 -2.28 2.14
N HIS A 125 -6.76 -2.34 2.95
CA HIS A 125 -6.86 -2.07 4.37
C HIS A 125 -5.83 -1.01 4.71
N THR A 126 -6.22 -0.11 5.61
CA THR A 126 -5.27 0.89 6.06
C THR A 126 -5.61 1.21 7.51
N PRO A 127 -4.58 1.45 8.35
CA PRO A 127 -4.85 1.79 9.75
C PRO A 127 -5.70 3.05 9.85
N PHE A 128 -6.55 3.09 10.86
CA PHE A 128 -7.48 4.21 10.98
C PHE A 128 -6.77 5.54 11.18
N PHE A 129 -5.55 5.53 11.70
CA PHE A 129 -4.81 6.77 11.90
C PHE A 129 -4.15 7.26 10.63
N GLU A 130 -4.14 6.46 9.58
CA GLU A 130 -3.56 6.86 8.31
C GLU A 130 -4.59 7.63 7.50
N LYS A 131 -4.91 8.81 7.96
CA LYS A 131 -6.00 9.58 7.37
C LYS A 131 -5.69 10.01 5.94
N ARG A 132 -4.43 10.28 5.65
CA ARG A 132 -4.07 10.64 4.28
C ARG A 132 -4.30 9.49 3.32
N ASN A 133 -4.02 8.27 3.77
CA ASN A 133 -4.27 7.10 2.94
C ASN A 133 -5.75 6.86 2.74
N ILE A 134 -6.53 7.01 3.82
CA ILE A 134 -7.97 6.84 3.71
C ILE A 134 -8.55 7.86 2.74
N HIS A 135 -8.11 9.11 2.87
CA HIS A 135 -8.57 10.16 1.96
C HIS A 135 -8.19 9.82 0.53
N PHE A 136 -6.98 9.36 0.34
CA PHE A 136 -6.49 9.01 -0.99
C PHE A 136 -7.32 7.88 -1.60
N TYR A 137 -7.51 6.80 -0.84
CA TYR A 137 -8.23 5.65 -1.39
C TYR A 137 -9.68 6.00 -1.69
N VAL A 138 -10.33 6.70 -0.79
CA VAL A 138 -11.76 6.99 -0.95
C VAL A 138 -11.99 8.07 -2.00
N ASN A 139 -11.24 9.15 -1.92
CA ASN A 139 -11.54 10.32 -2.74
C ASN A 139 -10.82 10.34 -4.07
N LYS A 140 -9.67 9.69 -4.17
CA LYS A 140 -8.92 9.71 -5.42
C LYS A 140 -9.04 8.41 -6.19
N CYS A 141 -9.10 7.28 -5.47
CA CYS A 141 -9.10 5.97 -6.12
C CYS A 141 -10.47 5.34 -6.23
N GLY A 142 -11.46 5.91 -5.57
CA GLY A 142 -12.82 5.40 -5.71
C GLY A 142 -13.19 4.28 -4.78
N PHE A 143 -12.36 3.98 -3.80
CA PHE A 143 -12.70 2.97 -2.80
C PHE A 143 -13.81 3.46 -1.90
N LYS A 144 -14.59 2.54 -1.37
CA LYS A 144 -15.62 2.86 -0.41
C LYS A 144 -15.29 2.20 0.92
N ILE A 145 -15.61 2.89 2.00
CA ILE A 145 -15.41 2.33 3.32
C ILE A 145 -16.55 1.38 3.58
N VAL A 146 -16.24 0.08 3.66
CA VAL A 146 -17.26 -0.92 3.95
C VAL A 146 -17.16 -1.41 5.37
N GLU A 147 -16.02 -1.20 6.01
CA GLU A 147 -15.82 -1.65 7.37
C GLU A 147 -14.79 -0.75 8.03
N TYR A 148 -15.09 -0.30 9.24
CA TYR A 148 -14.19 0.57 9.98
C TYR A 148 -13.79 -0.14 11.27
N LEU A 149 -12.55 -0.59 11.33
CA LEU A 149 -12.03 -1.31 12.48
C LEU A 149 -11.13 -0.40 13.28
N SER A 150 -11.45 -0.21 14.55
CA SER A 150 -10.59 0.53 15.43
C SER A 150 -9.58 -0.42 16.07
N GLU A 151 -8.61 0.16 16.74
CA GLU A 151 -7.65 -0.63 17.50
C GLU A 151 -8.33 -1.64 18.39
N LYS A 152 -9.43 -1.22 18.98
CA LYS A 152 -10.17 -2.05 19.89
C LYS A 152 -10.66 -3.32 19.22
N TYR A 153 -11.13 -3.19 17.99
CA TYR A 153 -11.64 -4.35 17.29
C TYR A 153 -10.52 -5.20 16.72
N ASN A 154 -9.36 -4.62 16.55
CA ASN A 154 -8.24 -5.36 16.00
C ASN A 154 -7.51 -6.18 17.03
N ASN A 155 -7.89 -6.09 18.27
CA ASN A 155 -7.25 -6.84 19.34
C ASN A 155 -7.73 -8.29 19.27
N PRO A 156 -6.83 -9.24 19.04
CA PRO A 156 -7.25 -10.65 18.92
C PRO A 156 -7.92 -11.18 20.17
N ASP A 157 -7.51 -10.67 21.33
CA ASP A 157 -8.10 -11.14 22.56
C ASP A 157 -9.55 -10.78 22.67
N GLU A 158 -9.92 -9.73 22.00
CA GLU A 158 -11.30 -9.30 22.03
C GLU A 158 -12.14 -9.98 21.00
N GLU A 159 -11.50 -10.68 20.09
CA GLU A 159 -12.26 -11.39 19.10
C GLU A 159 -13.05 -12.52 19.69
N GLY A 160 -12.62 -12.99 20.82
CA GLY A 160 -13.39 -14.00 21.51
C GLY A 160 -14.70 -13.48 22.02
N LEU A 161 -14.87 -12.18 22.02
CA LEU A 161 -16.11 -11.60 22.47
C LEU A 161 -17.13 -11.58 21.34
N PRO A 162 -18.38 -11.74 21.68
CA PRO A 162 -19.41 -11.63 20.67
C PRO A 162 -19.36 -10.27 20.05
N GLY A 163 -19.37 -10.22 18.80
CA GLY A 163 -19.28 -8.97 18.14
C GLY A 163 -17.86 -8.49 18.01
N GLY A 164 -17.00 -9.18 18.68
CA GLY A 164 -15.61 -8.87 18.52
C GLY A 164 -15.13 -9.58 17.33
#